data_c5e9ef4c20d7d5b810d3df6e46f7fd5e
#
_entry.id   c5e9ef4c20d7d5b810d3df6e46f7fd5e
#
_cell.length_a   1.000
_cell.length_b   1.000
_cell.length_c   1.000
_cell.angle_alpha   90.00
_cell.angle_beta   90.00
_cell.angle_gamma   90.00
#
_symmetry.space_group_name_H-M   'P 1'
#
loop_
_entity.id
_entity.type
_entity.pdbx_description
1 polymer ?
#
loop_
_entity_poly.entity_id
_entity_poly.type
_entity_poly.pdbx_seq_one_letter_code
_entity_poly.pdbx_strand_id
1 'polypeptide(L)'
;MNDKVKFTVRDLDLFYGNFQALKKINMDIEKGKITAFIGPSGCGKSTFLKTLNRMNDLVEGVKITGEITLDGVDIYKDFDAIMLRSRVGMVFQQPNPFPMSIYDNVAYGPRIHGVKKKSVLDEIVEKSLRQAAIWEEVKDKLKKSALAISGGQQQRICIARTLAIEPEVILMDEPTSALDPISTLKIEDLASELKNNYSIIIVTHNMQQAGRISDKTAFFLTGEVIEYGDTEQIFNKPSNKKTEDYITGRFG
;
A
#
# COMPACT_ATOMS: atom_id res chain seq x y z
N MET A 1 8.60 -18.03 -16.25
CA MET A 1 7.88 -17.01 -15.46
C MET A 1 8.54 -15.67 -15.72
N ASN A 2 7.77 -14.61 -15.81
CA ASN A 2 8.35 -13.27 -16.08
C ASN A 2 8.86 -12.72 -14.74
N ASP A 3 10.18 -12.80 -14.48
CA ASP A 3 10.81 -12.35 -13.21
C ASP A 3 10.55 -10.87 -12.85
N LYS A 4 9.92 -10.13 -13.76
CA LYS A 4 9.59 -8.71 -13.59
C LYS A 4 8.22 -8.45 -12.96
N VAL A 5 7.34 -9.46 -12.89
CA VAL A 5 5.97 -9.30 -12.38
C VAL A 5 5.90 -9.78 -10.94
N LYS A 6 5.33 -8.95 -10.07
CA LYS A 6 5.11 -9.26 -8.65
C LYS A 6 3.72 -9.83 -8.39
N PHE A 7 2.67 -9.16 -8.91
CA PHE A 7 1.32 -9.69 -8.91
C PHE A 7 0.81 -9.87 -10.33
N THR A 8 0.16 -11.00 -10.57
CA THR A 8 -0.66 -11.22 -11.77
C THR A 8 -2.12 -11.33 -11.35
N VAL A 9 -2.99 -10.54 -11.95
CA VAL A 9 -4.43 -10.54 -11.69
C VAL A 9 -5.16 -10.84 -12.99
N ARG A 10 -6.09 -11.82 -12.95
CA ARG A 10 -6.87 -12.25 -14.13
C ARG A 10 -8.34 -12.38 -13.78
N ASP A 11 -9.17 -11.70 -14.57
CA ASP A 11 -10.64 -11.71 -14.53
C ASP A 11 -11.20 -11.59 -13.11
N LEU A 12 -10.60 -10.69 -12.31
CA LEU A 12 -10.98 -10.50 -10.92
C LEU A 12 -12.30 -9.75 -10.82
N ASP A 13 -13.30 -10.38 -10.25
CA ASP A 13 -14.55 -9.78 -9.80
C ASP A 13 -14.63 -9.79 -8.27
N LEU A 14 -15.20 -8.73 -7.69
CA LEU A 14 -15.47 -8.67 -6.25
C LEU A 14 -16.85 -8.08 -6.00
N PHE A 15 -17.60 -8.76 -5.13
CA PHE A 15 -18.94 -8.36 -4.71
C PHE A 15 -18.99 -8.17 -3.20
N TYR A 16 -19.68 -7.13 -2.75
CA TYR A 16 -20.16 -6.94 -1.40
C TYR A 16 -21.68 -7.19 -1.41
N GLY A 17 -22.11 -8.38 -1.00
CA GLY A 17 -23.49 -8.82 -1.19
C GLY A 17 -23.87 -8.79 -2.68
N ASN A 18 -24.85 -7.95 -3.03
CA ASN A 18 -25.30 -7.79 -4.44
C ASN A 18 -24.57 -6.67 -5.20
N PHE A 19 -23.73 -5.89 -4.54
CA PHE A 19 -23.00 -4.78 -5.18
C PHE A 19 -21.66 -5.28 -5.73
N GLN A 20 -21.49 -5.18 -7.05
CA GLN A 20 -20.21 -5.50 -7.70
C GLN A 20 -19.27 -4.30 -7.63
N ALA A 21 -18.25 -4.43 -6.77
CA ALA A 21 -17.26 -3.38 -6.54
C ALA A 21 -16.07 -3.43 -7.50
N LEU A 22 -15.69 -4.62 -7.98
CA LEU A 22 -14.64 -4.80 -9.00
C LEU A 22 -15.19 -5.66 -10.13
N LYS A 23 -14.80 -5.31 -11.38
CA LYS A 23 -15.34 -5.90 -12.60
C LYS A 23 -14.18 -6.30 -13.52
N LYS A 24 -13.96 -7.61 -13.67
CA LYS A 24 -12.99 -8.23 -14.61
C LYS A 24 -11.63 -7.51 -14.61
N ILE A 25 -11.07 -7.22 -13.42
CA ILE A 25 -9.76 -6.59 -13.33
C ILE A 25 -8.70 -7.54 -13.88
N ASN A 26 -7.92 -7.05 -14.85
CA ASN A 26 -6.76 -7.72 -15.41
C ASN A 26 -5.56 -6.77 -15.29
N MET A 27 -4.48 -7.19 -14.59
CA MET A 27 -3.32 -6.35 -14.36
C MET A 27 -2.09 -7.19 -14.00
N ASP A 28 -0.93 -6.78 -14.53
CA ASP A 28 0.37 -7.28 -14.10
C ASP A 28 1.12 -6.15 -13.38
N ILE A 29 1.34 -6.31 -12.08
CA ILE A 29 2.03 -5.32 -11.24
C ILE A 29 3.51 -5.67 -11.18
N GLU A 30 4.37 -4.73 -11.56
CA GLU A 30 5.81 -4.95 -11.69
C GLU A 30 6.52 -4.97 -10.32
N LYS A 31 7.57 -5.79 -10.24
CA LYS A 31 8.46 -5.88 -9.08
C LYS A 31 9.39 -4.66 -9.00
N GLY A 32 9.63 -4.16 -7.77
CA GLY A 32 10.56 -3.06 -7.52
C GLY A 32 10.13 -1.73 -8.14
N LYS A 33 8.82 -1.54 -8.32
CA LYS A 33 8.22 -0.33 -8.87
C LYS A 33 7.20 0.25 -7.90
N ILE A 34 6.94 1.55 -8.04
CA ILE A 34 5.78 2.20 -7.43
C ILE A 34 4.65 2.19 -8.45
N THR A 35 3.56 1.50 -8.14
CA THR A 35 2.33 1.51 -8.95
C THR A 35 1.27 2.34 -8.23
N ALA A 36 0.81 3.42 -8.85
CA ALA A 36 -0.26 4.26 -8.32
C ALA A 36 -1.63 3.84 -8.87
N PHE A 37 -2.64 3.80 -8.01
CA PHE A 37 -4.04 3.68 -8.40
C PHE A 37 -4.72 5.04 -8.23
N ILE A 38 -5.21 5.62 -9.32
CA ILE A 38 -5.93 6.89 -9.37
C ILE A 38 -7.37 6.69 -9.84
N GLY A 39 -8.24 7.65 -9.56
CA GLY A 39 -9.64 7.63 -9.98
C GLY A 39 -10.54 8.27 -8.92
N PRO A 40 -11.84 8.52 -9.23
CA PRO A 40 -12.77 9.13 -8.31
C PRO A 40 -13.01 8.31 -7.05
N SER A 41 -13.53 8.94 -6.00
CA SER A 41 -13.90 8.25 -4.76
C SER A 41 -14.94 7.17 -5.03
N GLY A 42 -14.81 6.02 -4.35
CA GLY A 42 -15.74 4.89 -4.51
C GLY A 42 -15.58 4.06 -5.79
N CYS A 43 -14.59 4.33 -6.66
CA CYS A 43 -14.41 3.59 -7.91
C CYS A 43 -13.73 2.21 -7.77
N GLY A 44 -13.41 1.74 -6.54
CA GLY A 44 -12.87 0.40 -6.31
C GLY A 44 -11.36 0.30 -5.98
N LYS A 45 -10.59 1.40 -5.98
CA LYS A 45 -9.13 1.41 -5.72
C LYS A 45 -8.72 0.72 -4.42
N SER A 46 -9.28 1.20 -3.30
CA SER A 46 -8.98 0.63 -1.97
C SER A 46 -9.52 -0.80 -1.83
N THR A 47 -10.63 -1.13 -2.49
CA THR A 47 -11.14 -2.50 -2.57
C THR A 47 -10.13 -3.40 -3.27
N PHE A 48 -9.63 -2.99 -4.44
CA PHE A 48 -8.63 -3.76 -5.17
C PHE A 48 -7.32 -3.86 -4.38
N LEU A 49 -6.84 -2.76 -3.80
CA LEU A 49 -5.64 -2.76 -2.95
C LEU A 49 -5.75 -3.80 -1.82
N LYS A 50 -6.87 -3.80 -1.08
CA LYS A 50 -7.15 -4.71 0.04
C LYS A 50 -7.35 -6.16 -0.40
N THR A 51 -7.67 -6.40 -1.66
CA THR A 51 -7.77 -7.76 -2.21
C THR A 51 -6.39 -8.41 -2.35
N LEU A 52 -5.33 -7.63 -2.65
CA LEU A 52 -3.97 -8.14 -2.85
C LEU A 52 -3.35 -8.75 -1.58
N ASN A 53 -3.84 -8.42 -0.39
CA ASN A 53 -3.41 -9.02 0.88
C ASN A 53 -4.56 -9.72 1.64
N ARG A 54 -5.67 -9.99 0.93
CA ARG A 54 -6.84 -10.70 1.48
C ARG A 54 -7.49 -10.01 2.69
N MET A 55 -7.34 -8.67 2.83
CA MET A 55 -8.04 -7.94 3.88
C MET A 55 -9.56 -7.91 3.66
N ASN A 56 -10.03 -8.06 2.43
CA ASN A 56 -11.46 -8.13 2.13
C ASN A 56 -12.11 -9.42 2.63
N ASP A 57 -11.34 -10.48 2.92
CA ASP A 57 -11.85 -11.71 3.54
C ASP A 57 -12.47 -11.46 4.93
N LEU A 58 -12.12 -10.33 5.57
CA LEU A 58 -12.67 -9.93 6.87
C LEU A 58 -14.04 -9.25 6.76
N VAL A 59 -14.51 -8.98 5.54
CA VAL A 59 -15.83 -8.36 5.30
C VAL A 59 -16.86 -9.44 5.07
N GLU A 60 -17.90 -9.46 5.91
CA GLU A 60 -18.98 -10.42 5.79
C GLU A 60 -19.72 -10.29 4.44
N GLY A 61 -20.00 -11.42 3.81
CA GLY A 61 -20.72 -11.47 2.53
C GLY A 61 -19.89 -11.07 1.31
N VAL A 62 -18.56 -10.92 1.45
CA VAL A 62 -17.69 -10.69 0.30
C VAL A 62 -17.61 -11.95 -0.57
N LYS A 63 -17.71 -11.76 -1.88
CA LYS A 63 -17.48 -12.83 -2.88
C LYS A 63 -16.44 -12.35 -3.88
N ILE A 64 -15.40 -13.15 -4.05
CA ILE A 64 -14.27 -12.86 -4.95
C ILE A 64 -14.14 -14.03 -5.93
N THR A 65 -14.00 -13.71 -7.22
CA THR A 65 -13.75 -14.69 -8.29
C THR A 65 -12.63 -14.18 -9.20
N GLY A 66 -12.07 -15.05 -10.02
CA GLY A 66 -10.87 -14.76 -10.79
C GLY A 66 -9.61 -15.29 -10.12
N GLU A 67 -8.46 -14.85 -10.56
CA GLU A 67 -7.17 -15.33 -10.08
C GLU A 67 -6.26 -14.16 -9.70
N ILE A 68 -5.59 -14.28 -8.56
CA ILE A 68 -4.50 -13.38 -8.14
C ILE A 68 -3.32 -14.23 -7.73
N THR A 69 -2.17 -14.01 -8.35
CA THR A 69 -0.93 -14.67 -7.95
C THR A 69 0.10 -13.65 -7.44
N LEU A 70 0.87 -14.05 -6.43
CA LEU A 70 2.07 -13.36 -5.94
C LEU A 70 3.28 -14.23 -6.31
N ASP A 71 4.18 -13.70 -7.14
CA ASP A 71 5.33 -14.46 -7.69
C ASP A 71 4.88 -15.79 -8.35
N GLY A 72 3.72 -15.81 -9.00
CA GLY A 72 3.16 -16.98 -9.68
C GLY A 72 2.43 -17.99 -8.79
N VAL A 73 2.28 -17.73 -7.48
CA VAL A 73 1.56 -18.57 -6.51
C VAL A 73 0.20 -17.95 -6.21
N ASP A 74 -0.90 -18.71 -6.34
CA ASP A 74 -2.27 -18.23 -6.12
C ASP A 74 -2.48 -17.86 -4.64
N ILE A 75 -2.87 -16.59 -4.39
CA ILE A 75 -2.99 -16.08 -3.03
C ILE A 75 -4.20 -16.63 -2.26
N TYR A 76 -5.19 -17.18 -2.95
CA TYR A 76 -6.38 -17.76 -2.33
C TYR A 76 -6.31 -19.26 -2.16
N LYS A 77 -5.59 -19.98 -3.05
CA LYS A 77 -5.50 -21.45 -3.01
C LYS A 77 -4.28 -21.93 -2.23
N ASP A 78 -3.13 -21.26 -2.41
CA ASP A 78 -1.83 -21.79 -2.00
C ASP A 78 -1.18 -21.04 -0.85
N PHE A 79 -1.77 -19.89 -0.42
CA PHE A 79 -1.31 -19.12 0.73
C PHE A 79 -2.26 -19.18 1.91
N ASP A 80 -1.71 -19.40 3.10
CA ASP A 80 -2.35 -18.98 4.34
C ASP A 80 -2.39 -17.44 4.42
N ALA A 81 -3.53 -16.88 4.87
CA ALA A 81 -3.72 -15.43 4.91
C ALA A 81 -2.72 -14.70 5.85
N ILE A 82 -2.25 -15.35 6.92
CA ILE A 82 -1.27 -14.78 7.85
C ILE A 82 0.09 -14.71 7.17
N MET A 83 0.48 -15.79 6.50
CA MET A 83 1.73 -15.83 5.72
C MET A 83 1.71 -14.82 4.58
N LEU A 84 0.60 -14.68 3.87
CA LEU A 84 0.47 -13.65 2.83
C LEU A 84 0.65 -12.24 3.40
N ARG A 85 0.00 -11.92 4.52
CA ARG A 85 0.07 -10.60 5.16
C ARG A 85 1.43 -10.29 5.76
N SER A 86 2.27 -11.28 6.03
CA SER A 86 3.68 -11.04 6.39
C SER A 86 4.53 -10.62 5.19
N ARG A 87 4.20 -11.12 3.98
CA ARG A 87 4.89 -10.74 2.74
C ARG A 87 4.32 -9.47 2.10
N VAL A 88 3.03 -9.16 2.34
CA VAL A 88 2.30 -8.03 1.75
C VAL A 88 1.78 -7.13 2.87
N GLY A 89 2.63 -6.22 3.30
CA GLY A 89 2.31 -5.26 4.37
C GLY A 89 1.36 -4.17 3.91
N MET A 90 0.64 -3.55 4.86
CA MET A 90 -0.33 -2.50 4.57
C MET A 90 -0.20 -1.29 5.48
N VAL A 91 -0.24 -0.10 4.88
CA VAL A 91 -0.33 1.21 5.52
C VAL A 91 -1.71 1.79 5.19
N PHE A 92 -2.46 2.15 6.22
CA PHE A 92 -3.84 2.63 6.09
C PHE A 92 -3.90 4.14 5.92
N GLN A 93 -5.03 4.63 5.42
CA GLN A 93 -5.31 6.03 5.17
C GLN A 93 -5.17 6.89 6.44
N GLN A 94 -5.77 6.44 7.55
CA GLN A 94 -5.58 7.07 8.84
C GLN A 94 -4.48 6.37 9.62
N PRO A 95 -3.54 7.12 10.22
CA PRO A 95 -2.57 6.55 11.14
C PRO A 95 -3.29 5.72 12.21
N ASN A 96 -2.86 4.50 12.40
CA ASN A 96 -3.46 3.57 13.36
C ASN A 96 -2.40 2.92 14.28
N PRO A 97 -1.57 3.71 14.96
CA PRO A 97 -0.65 3.13 15.94
C PRO A 97 -1.46 2.47 17.06
N PHE A 98 -0.95 1.34 17.54
CA PHE A 98 -1.52 0.70 18.72
C PHE A 98 -1.37 1.59 19.96
N PRO A 99 -2.25 1.49 20.97
CA PRO A 99 -2.16 2.25 22.22
C PRO A 99 -1.02 1.74 23.13
N MET A 100 0.19 1.75 22.59
CA MET A 100 1.43 1.30 23.20
C MET A 100 2.54 2.32 22.93
N SER A 101 3.75 2.02 23.43
CA SER A 101 4.93 2.84 23.15
C SER A 101 5.31 2.82 21.67
N ILE A 102 6.09 3.80 21.23
CA ILE A 102 6.68 3.84 19.88
C ILE A 102 7.47 2.54 19.63
N TYR A 103 8.32 2.17 20.59
CA TYR A 103 9.09 0.93 20.52
C TYR A 103 8.20 -0.30 20.34
N ASP A 104 7.17 -0.45 21.18
CA ASP A 104 6.31 -1.63 21.14
C ASP A 104 5.47 -1.72 19.89
N ASN A 105 5.08 -0.57 19.28
CA ASN A 105 4.43 -0.57 17.98
C ASN A 105 5.31 -1.22 16.91
N VAL A 106 6.59 -0.86 16.83
CA VAL A 106 7.50 -1.38 15.80
C VAL A 106 7.92 -2.82 16.13
N ALA A 107 8.18 -3.13 17.41
CA ALA A 107 8.57 -4.45 17.87
C ALA A 107 7.41 -5.48 17.84
N TYR A 108 6.17 -5.05 17.64
CA TYR A 108 4.98 -5.90 17.75
C TYR A 108 5.01 -7.07 16.76
N GLY A 109 5.19 -6.79 15.48
CA GLY A 109 5.27 -7.82 14.43
C GLY A 109 6.39 -8.82 14.67
N PRO A 110 7.65 -8.40 14.82
CA PRO A 110 8.78 -9.29 15.13
C PRO A 110 8.55 -10.18 16.35
N ARG A 111 7.93 -9.66 17.43
CA ARG A 111 7.60 -10.48 18.62
C ARG A 111 6.59 -11.58 18.30
N ILE A 112 5.54 -11.29 17.54
CA ILE A 112 4.55 -12.29 17.12
C ILE A 112 5.21 -13.36 16.24
N HIS A 113 6.17 -12.96 15.39
CA HIS A 113 6.96 -13.88 14.57
C HIS A 113 8.09 -14.58 15.34
N GLY A 114 8.09 -14.51 16.70
CA GLY A 114 8.94 -15.34 17.57
C GLY A 114 10.30 -14.72 17.93
N VAL A 115 10.57 -13.45 17.59
CA VAL A 115 11.80 -12.76 18.01
C VAL A 115 11.69 -12.42 19.49
N LYS A 116 12.44 -13.14 20.35
CA LYS A 116 12.42 -12.98 21.82
C LYS A 116 13.60 -12.19 22.36
N LYS A 117 14.75 -12.24 21.67
CA LYS A 117 15.99 -11.62 22.15
C LYS A 117 15.90 -10.10 22.03
N LYS A 118 16.05 -9.40 23.18
CA LYS A 118 15.90 -7.95 23.27
C LYS A 118 16.86 -7.21 22.33
N SER A 119 18.14 -7.60 22.26
CA SER A 119 19.11 -6.94 21.38
C SER A 119 18.72 -7.01 19.90
N VAL A 120 18.14 -8.13 19.45
CA VAL A 120 17.65 -8.29 18.07
C VAL A 120 16.43 -7.40 17.82
N LEU A 121 15.52 -7.30 18.79
CA LEU A 121 14.40 -6.37 18.72
C LEU A 121 14.85 -4.91 18.66
N ASP A 122 15.86 -4.54 19.47
CA ASP A 122 16.42 -3.19 19.49
C ASP A 122 17.00 -2.81 18.08
N GLU A 123 17.73 -3.74 17.45
CA GLU A 123 18.28 -3.58 16.09
C GLU A 123 17.16 -3.43 15.04
N ILE A 124 16.14 -4.29 15.08
CA ILE A 124 14.99 -4.24 14.16
C ILE A 124 14.25 -2.92 14.32
N VAL A 125 13.97 -2.49 15.55
CA VAL A 125 13.25 -1.25 15.84
C VAL A 125 14.03 -0.04 15.32
N GLU A 126 15.33 0.06 15.62
CA GLU A 126 16.15 1.16 15.11
C GLU A 126 16.21 1.16 13.59
N LYS A 127 16.51 0.01 12.96
CA LYS A 127 16.56 -0.14 11.50
C LYS A 127 15.25 0.33 10.86
N SER A 128 14.10 -0.14 11.36
CA SER A 128 12.80 0.18 10.80
C SER A 128 12.42 1.65 10.97
N LEU A 129 12.76 2.26 12.13
CA LEU A 129 12.53 3.68 12.36
C LEU A 129 13.44 4.57 11.48
N ARG A 130 14.67 4.13 11.20
CA ARG A 130 15.57 4.80 10.25
C ARG A 130 15.03 4.70 8.83
N GLN A 131 14.63 3.51 8.40
CA GLN A 131 14.01 3.29 7.09
C GLN A 131 12.72 4.11 6.90
N ALA A 132 11.95 4.33 7.97
CA ALA A 132 10.76 5.19 7.95
C ALA A 132 11.08 6.69 8.13
N ALA A 133 12.35 7.10 8.06
CA ALA A 133 12.83 8.48 8.17
C ALA A 133 12.31 9.22 9.42
N ILE A 134 12.19 8.52 10.57
CA ILE A 134 11.66 9.10 11.82
C ILE A 134 12.57 8.92 13.03
N TRP A 135 13.64 8.12 12.92
CA TRP A 135 14.52 7.79 14.05
C TRP A 135 14.99 9.02 14.84
N GLU A 136 15.52 10.03 14.16
CA GLU A 136 16.06 11.22 14.81
C GLU A 136 15.00 12.04 15.58
N GLU A 137 13.74 11.93 15.19
CA GLU A 137 12.62 12.61 15.86
C GLU A 137 12.12 11.88 17.11
N VAL A 138 12.38 10.54 17.20
CA VAL A 138 11.77 9.70 18.25
C VAL A 138 12.75 8.89 19.09
N LYS A 139 14.04 8.82 18.77
CA LYS A 139 15.04 7.99 19.46
C LYS A 139 15.06 8.19 20.99
N ASP A 140 14.84 9.42 21.47
CA ASP A 140 14.81 9.77 22.90
C ASP A 140 13.42 9.59 23.53
N LYS A 141 12.42 9.14 22.72
CA LYS A 141 11.01 9.04 23.11
C LYS A 141 10.43 7.63 22.89
N LEU A 142 11.25 6.62 22.63
CA LEU A 142 10.81 5.27 22.25
C LEU A 142 9.82 4.64 23.24
N LYS A 143 9.93 4.97 24.52
CA LYS A 143 9.02 4.50 25.58
C LYS A 143 7.74 5.32 25.73
N LYS A 144 7.61 6.47 25.03
CA LYS A 144 6.38 7.28 25.06
C LYS A 144 5.30 6.63 24.19
N SER A 145 4.05 6.95 24.52
CA SER A 145 2.89 6.51 23.73
C SER A 145 3.00 6.99 22.28
N ALA A 146 2.77 6.09 21.33
CA ALA A 146 2.72 6.42 19.92
C ALA A 146 1.50 7.31 19.56
N LEU A 147 0.50 7.41 20.44
CA LEU A 147 -0.65 8.29 20.26
C LEU A 147 -0.36 9.75 20.63
N ALA A 148 0.79 10.01 21.31
CA ALA A 148 1.15 11.35 21.82
C ALA A 148 2.04 12.16 20.86
N ILE A 149 2.19 11.72 19.60
CA ILE A 149 3.00 12.40 18.58
C ILE A 149 2.11 12.89 17.43
N SER A 150 2.65 13.73 16.53
CA SER A 150 1.88 14.29 15.41
C SER A 150 1.37 13.20 14.43
N GLY A 151 0.31 13.51 13.66
CA GLY A 151 -0.26 12.57 12.68
C GLY A 151 0.76 12.09 11.66
N GLY A 152 1.60 12.97 11.12
CA GLY A 152 2.67 12.57 10.20
C GLY A 152 3.74 11.70 10.85
N GLN A 153 4.04 11.90 12.14
CA GLN A 153 4.91 11.01 12.90
C GLN A 153 4.23 9.65 13.14
N GLN A 154 2.94 9.64 13.52
CA GLN A 154 2.17 8.41 13.69
C GLN A 154 2.15 7.58 12.41
N GLN A 155 1.96 8.22 11.25
CA GLN A 155 1.97 7.54 9.95
C GLN A 155 3.32 6.88 9.67
N ARG A 156 4.42 7.59 9.92
CA ARG A 156 5.77 7.01 9.75
C ARG A 156 6.06 5.90 10.76
N ILE A 157 5.49 5.93 11.97
CA ILE A 157 5.54 4.80 12.91
C ILE A 157 4.76 3.60 12.35
N CYS A 158 3.59 3.80 11.74
CA CYS A 158 2.84 2.71 11.08
C CYS A 158 3.63 2.13 9.90
N ILE A 159 4.34 2.95 9.13
CA ILE A 159 5.25 2.47 8.09
C ILE A 159 6.41 1.68 8.71
N ALA A 160 7.07 2.18 9.77
CA ALA A 160 8.14 1.47 10.46
C ALA A 160 7.66 0.11 10.99
N ARG A 161 6.44 0.05 11.57
CA ARG A 161 5.81 -1.20 12.02
C ARG A 161 5.64 -2.20 10.87
N THR A 162 5.25 -1.72 9.69
CA THR A 162 5.13 -2.55 8.49
C THR A 162 6.49 -3.03 8.00
N LEU A 163 7.51 -2.18 8.00
CA LEU A 163 8.87 -2.53 7.57
C LEU A 163 9.56 -3.53 8.52
N ALA A 164 9.19 -3.53 9.81
CA ALA A 164 9.82 -4.38 10.83
C ALA A 164 9.66 -5.89 10.60
N ILE A 165 8.69 -6.30 9.78
CA ILE A 165 8.49 -7.70 9.38
C ILE A 165 9.12 -8.02 8.02
N GLU A 166 9.86 -7.08 7.43
CA GLU A 166 10.56 -7.20 6.14
C GLU A 166 9.65 -7.73 5.01
N PRO A 167 8.53 -7.06 4.70
CA PRO A 167 7.61 -7.49 3.64
C PRO A 167 8.31 -7.42 2.26
N GLU A 168 7.72 -8.02 1.25
CA GLU A 168 8.17 -7.91 -0.14
C GLU A 168 7.40 -6.83 -0.90
N VAL A 169 6.17 -6.57 -0.45
CA VAL A 169 5.26 -5.57 -1.02
C VAL A 169 4.71 -4.68 0.08
N ILE A 170 4.61 -3.38 -0.20
CA ILE A 170 3.96 -2.41 0.69
C ILE A 170 2.75 -1.82 -0.03
N LEU A 171 1.56 -2.06 0.52
CA LEU A 171 0.32 -1.45 0.09
C LEU A 171 0.08 -0.17 0.90
N MET A 172 -0.24 0.93 0.24
CA MET A 172 -0.50 2.23 0.87
C MET A 172 -1.87 2.76 0.41
N ASP A 173 -2.84 2.79 1.32
CA ASP A 173 -4.18 3.30 1.04
C ASP A 173 -4.26 4.78 1.44
N GLU A 174 -4.11 5.70 0.49
CA GLU A 174 -4.13 7.16 0.69
C GLU A 174 -3.27 7.66 1.87
N PRO A 175 -1.99 7.29 1.98
CA PRO A 175 -1.19 7.43 3.20
C PRO A 175 -0.93 8.87 3.63
N THR A 176 -1.28 9.85 2.80
CA THR A 176 -1.01 11.28 3.02
C THR A 176 -2.26 12.14 3.11
N SER A 177 -3.46 11.56 2.95
CA SER A 177 -4.72 12.31 2.85
C SER A 177 -5.09 13.13 4.10
N ALA A 178 -4.62 12.70 5.27
CA ALA A 178 -4.87 13.35 6.56
C ALA A 178 -3.66 14.15 7.07
N LEU A 179 -2.64 14.39 6.23
CA LEU A 179 -1.38 15.01 6.64
C LEU A 179 -1.22 16.41 6.07
N ASP A 180 -0.41 17.22 6.79
CA ASP A 180 0.05 18.51 6.31
C ASP A 180 1.02 18.37 5.12
N PRO A 181 1.25 19.45 4.33
CA PRO A 181 2.11 19.37 3.14
C PRO A 181 3.55 18.92 3.42
N ILE A 182 4.13 19.31 4.56
CA ILE A 182 5.51 18.94 4.92
C ILE A 182 5.57 17.44 5.23
N SER A 183 4.62 16.94 5.99
CA SER A 183 4.51 15.50 6.29
C SER A 183 4.23 14.68 5.03
N THR A 184 3.43 15.22 4.10
CA THR A 184 3.16 14.59 2.80
C THR A 184 4.44 14.40 1.99
N LEU A 185 5.25 15.47 1.84
CA LEU A 185 6.53 15.38 1.13
C LEU A 185 7.46 14.34 1.75
N LYS A 186 7.57 14.28 3.08
CA LYS A 186 8.37 13.26 3.77
C LYS A 186 7.92 11.82 3.45
N ILE A 187 6.61 11.58 3.28
CA ILE A 187 6.09 10.25 2.90
C ILE A 187 6.36 9.96 1.41
N GLU A 188 6.31 10.97 0.54
CA GLU A 188 6.63 10.81 -0.88
C GLU A 188 8.12 10.46 -1.08
N ASP A 189 9.02 11.21 -0.42
CA ASP A 189 10.46 10.94 -0.43
C ASP A 189 10.75 9.53 0.11
N LEU A 190 10.13 9.17 1.23
CA LEU A 190 10.23 7.86 1.83
C LEU A 190 9.77 6.74 0.87
N ALA A 191 8.64 6.90 0.19
CA ALA A 191 8.17 5.90 -0.78
C ALA A 191 9.17 5.75 -1.94
N SER A 192 9.75 6.86 -2.40
CA SER A 192 10.77 6.86 -3.46
C SER A 192 12.07 6.16 -3.05
N GLU A 193 12.47 6.25 -1.79
CA GLU A 193 13.61 5.51 -1.25
C GLU A 193 13.31 4.02 -1.06
N LEU A 194 12.13 3.71 -0.54
CA LEU A 194 11.71 2.33 -0.26
C LEU A 194 11.57 1.47 -1.52
N LYS A 195 11.25 2.05 -2.68
CA LYS A 195 11.09 1.27 -3.93
C LYS A 195 12.36 0.50 -4.33
N ASN A 196 13.54 0.92 -3.86
CA ASN A 196 14.78 0.21 -4.13
C ASN A 196 14.82 -1.21 -3.55
N ASN A 197 14.02 -1.46 -2.51
CA ASN A 197 13.98 -2.73 -1.79
C ASN A 197 12.60 -3.41 -1.81
N TYR A 198 11.53 -2.65 -2.10
CA TYR A 198 10.15 -3.11 -2.02
C TYR A 198 9.38 -2.81 -3.31
N SER A 199 8.39 -3.63 -3.62
CA SER A 199 7.36 -3.25 -4.57
C SER A 199 6.29 -2.44 -3.82
N ILE A 200 5.91 -1.27 -4.34
CA ILE A 200 4.96 -0.39 -3.65
C ILE A 200 3.71 -0.20 -4.50
N ILE A 201 2.55 -0.34 -3.88
CA ILE A 201 1.27 -0.03 -4.53
C ILE A 201 0.58 1.02 -3.69
N ILE A 202 0.31 2.18 -4.27
CA ILE A 202 -0.27 3.32 -3.58
C ILE A 202 -1.60 3.72 -4.20
N VAL A 203 -2.63 3.83 -3.38
CA VAL A 203 -3.87 4.53 -3.75
C VAL A 203 -3.72 6.00 -3.40
N THR A 204 -4.04 6.87 -4.33
CA THR A 204 -4.10 8.32 -4.07
C THR A 204 -5.16 8.99 -4.93
N HIS A 205 -5.80 10.02 -4.39
CA HIS A 205 -6.65 10.94 -5.14
C HIS A 205 -5.87 12.19 -5.61
N ASN A 206 -4.61 12.33 -5.19
CA ASN A 206 -3.74 13.43 -5.60
C ASN A 206 -2.95 13.03 -6.86
N MET A 207 -3.39 13.52 -8.02
CA MET A 207 -2.76 13.24 -9.31
C MET A 207 -1.31 13.75 -9.39
N GLN A 208 -1.02 14.89 -8.75
CA GLN A 208 0.35 15.42 -8.73
C GLN A 208 1.28 14.52 -7.94
N GLN A 209 0.81 13.95 -6.83
CA GLN A 209 1.54 12.93 -6.07
C GLN A 209 1.82 11.70 -6.93
N ALA A 210 0.78 11.13 -7.56
CA ALA A 210 0.96 9.97 -8.44
C ALA A 210 1.99 10.26 -9.55
N GLY A 211 1.88 11.42 -10.22
CA GLY A 211 2.82 11.83 -11.28
C GLY A 211 4.27 11.98 -10.82
N ARG A 212 4.50 12.40 -9.55
CA ARG A 212 5.87 12.58 -9.02
C ARG A 212 6.55 11.30 -8.61
N ILE A 213 5.82 10.37 -7.95
CA ILE A 213 6.47 9.26 -7.26
C ILE A 213 6.29 7.90 -7.95
N SER A 214 5.27 7.71 -8.80
CA SER A 214 5.00 6.39 -9.36
C SER A 214 5.70 6.14 -10.69
N ASP A 215 6.08 4.88 -10.91
CA ASP A 215 6.61 4.39 -12.18
C ASP A 215 5.46 3.96 -13.13
N LYS A 216 4.41 3.37 -12.55
CA LYS A 216 3.21 2.90 -13.26
C LYS A 216 1.97 3.51 -12.64
N THR A 217 0.96 3.78 -13.45
CA THR A 217 -0.32 4.31 -12.98
C THR A 217 -1.48 3.54 -13.60
N ALA A 218 -2.46 3.17 -12.76
CA ALA A 218 -3.73 2.59 -13.19
C ALA A 218 -4.87 3.55 -12.89
N PHE A 219 -5.67 3.89 -13.90
CA PHE A 219 -6.88 4.67 -13.74
C PHE A 219 -8.08 3.76 -13.54
N PHE A 220 -8.74 3.90 -12.39
CA PHE A 220 -9.95 3.18 -12.01
C PHE A 220 -11.20 4.02 -12.21
N LEU A 221 -12.26 3.40 -12.75
CA LEU A 221 -13.57 4.01 -12.89
C LEU A 221 -14.66 2.94 -12.71
N THR A 222 -15.58 3.17 -11.80
CA THR A 222 -16.78 2.32 -11.55
C THR A 222 -16.49 0.81 -11.48
N GLY A 223 -15.40 0.46 -10.79
CA GLY A 223 -14.98 -0.93 -10.56
C GLY A 223 -14.11 -1.55 -11.65
N GLU A 224 -13.74 -0.79 -12.67
CA GLU A 224 -12.93 -1.24 -13.80
C GLU A 224 -11.59 -0.53 -13.85
N VAL A 225 -10.55 -1.18 -14.38
CA VAL A 225 -9.30 -0.53 -14.80
C VAL A 225 -9.46 -0.05 -16.24
N ILE A 226 -9.53 1.24 -16.42
CA ILE A 226 -9.75 1.87 -17.73
C ILE A 226 -8.45 1.95 -18.53
N GLU A 227 -7.34 2.26 -17.84
CA GLU A 227 -6.02 2.33 -18.44
C GLU A 227 -4.96 2.02 -17.39
N TYR A 228 -3.90 1.30 -17.81
CA TYR A 228 -2.73 0.99 -16.99
C TYR A 228 -1.48 1.05 -17.84
N GLY A 229 -0.47 1.79 -17.39
CA GLY A 229 0.76 1.97 -18.15
C GLY A 229 1.82 2.77 -17.39
N ASP A 230 2.85 3.18 -18.12
CA ASP A 230 3.87 4.09 -17.59
C ASP A 230 3.23 5.41 -17.14
N THR A 231 3.61 5.89 -15.96
CA THR A 231 3.04 7.11 -15.37
C THR A 231 3.19 8.30 -16.31
N GLU A 232 4.34 8.46 -16.92
CA GLU A 232 4.59 9.55 -17.88
C GLU A 232 3.62 9.49 -19.07
N GLN A 233 3.36 8.29 -19.62
CA GLN A 233 2.39 8.12 -20.71
C GLN A 233 0.96 8.44 -20.25
N ILE A 234 0.54 7.90 -19.10
CA ILE A 234 -0.82 8.11 -18.57
C ILE A 234 -1.11 9.60 -18.37
N PHE A 235 -0.13 10.36 -17.83
CA PHE A 235 -0.35 11.79 -17.54
C PHE A 235 -0.17 12.71 -18.76
N ASN A 236 0.75 12.40 -19.68
CA ASN A 236 1.07 13.29 -20.79
C ASN A 236 0.33 12.92 -22.09
N LYS A 237 0.08 11.62 -22.32
CA LYS A 237 -0.55 11.13 -23.54
C LYS A 237 -1.40 9.89 -23.28
N PRO A 238 -2.48 10.00 -22.50
CA PRO A 238 -3.38 8.87 -22.24
C PRO A 238 -3.98 8.34 -23.54
N SER A 239 -4.13 7.04 -23.63
CA SER A 239 -4.72 6.35 -24.79
C SER A 239 -6.24 6.31 -24.73
N ASN A 240 -6.82 6.45 -23.52
CA ASN A 240 -8.25 6.41 -23.30
C ASN A 240 -8.81 7.81 -22.99
N LYS A 241 -9.87 8.19 -23.70
CA LYS A 241 -10.53 9.49 -23.53
C LYS A 241 -11.02 9.74 -22.10
N LYS A 242 -11.52 8.70 -21.41
CA LYS A 242 -11.95 8.83 -20.01
C LYS A 242 -10.78 9.16 -19.07
N THR A 243 -9.60 8.63 -19.35
CA THR A 243 -8.36 8.94 -18.60
C THR A 243 -7.97 10.40 -18.84
N GLU A 244 -8.00 10.86 -20.10
CA GLU A 244 -7.70 12.25 -20.46
C GLU A 244 -8.67 13.23 -19.77
N ASP A 245 -9.97 12.94 -19.83
CA ASP A 245 -10.99 13.79 -19.20
C ASP A 245 -10.81 13.86 -17.68
N TYR A 246 -10.45 12.73 -17.04
CA TYR A 246 -10.17 12.70 -15.59
C TYR A 246 -8.94 13.54 -15.23
N ILE A 247 -7.82 13.35 -15.93
CA ILE A 247 -6.55 14.04 -15.63
C ILE A 247 -6.67 15.54 -15.91
N THR A 248 -7.42 15.93 -16.94
CA THR A 248 -7.62 17.36 -17.29
C THR A 248 -8.71 18.05 -16.49
N GLY A 249 -9.36 17.35 -15.55
CA GLY A 249 -10.44 17.90 -14.73
C GLY A 249 -11.76 18.12 -15.48
N ARG A 250 -11.92 17.53 -16.67
CA ARG A 250 -13.15 17.60 -17.50
C ARG A 250 -14.13 16.47 -17.20
N PHE A 251 -13.88 15.75 -16.13
CA PHE A 251 -14.65 14.59 -15.71
C PHE A 251 -15.82 15.07 -14.84
N GLY A 252 -17.04 15.02 -15.36
CA GLY A 252 -18.29 15.43 -14.70
C GLY A 252 -19.49 14.97 -15.48
#